data_7b9917b2a043513be395183786fbea04
#
_entry.id   7b9917b2a043513be395183786fbea04
#
_cell.length_a   1.000
_cell.length_b   1.000
_cell.length_c   1.000
_cell.angle_alpha   90.00
_cell.angle_beta   90.00
_cell.angle_gamma   90.00
#
_symmetry.space_group_name_H-M   'P 1'
#
loop_
_entity.id
_entity.type
_entity.pdbx_description
1 polymer ?
#
loop_
_entity_poly.entity_id
_entity_poly.type
_entity_poly.pdbx_seq_one_letter_code
_entity_poly.pdbx_strand_id
1 'polypeptide(L)'
;MASSALQLFTRSNASKLVLAYFLYIVFKYRKTVYGVRPRHDLKGPRGLPLIGNLFPMAILPRDQLLQRHVMLHKLYGKIYTISMPRVGRIINITDPEMVDHMLKVNFWAYEKGERFKEALMPLVGNGIFSADGEHWRWQRKLASNIFNVKAFRQYTSDVFCQEGHLAINYLNKFADTSRPVDLQQLFYCYTLDSFGEIAFGRSFGCMKDPEQEVEFAAAFDRLNHGIAGRTFLPFWRLKDWWTGNGKQVEKDTKVVREFAHKIINERREKQQSQGTTSKNEKKDLLQLFMDLGDGDEHLSDEMLVDSVLNFIIAGRDTTAQALSWMFYLMHRDAAQPEIVQKLVKETDDLLQGGLPTYESTKQQKFSEACFHETLRLYPSVPKNAKVCIEDDVLPGGYKVHKGDHLAWSSWAMGRDTGIWGPDADKYNPNRWSEIEKPSSSKFIAFHHGPRACLGQHFATIEAITIVSMLFQKFTFELVDPSTEPAYLPSLTLPMAKGLPVRVKHRVDNSSSMVIV
;
A
#
# COMPACT_ATOMS: atom_id res chain seq x y z
N MET A 1 -37.03 55.47 -7.86
CA MET A 1 -37.88 54.29 -7.60
C MET A 1 -38.01 53.31 -8.78
N ALA A 2 -38.05 53.76 -10.04
CA ALA A 2 -38.15 52.83 -11.18
C ALA A 2 -36.90 51.96 -11.42
N SER A 3 -35.70 52.46 -11.09
CA SER A 3 -34.44 51.69 -11.27
C SER A 3 -34.31 50.50 -10.30
N SER A 4 -34.77 50.64 -9.06
CA SER A 4 -34.72 49.58 -8.05
C SER A 4 -35.75 48.47 -8.29
N ALA A 5 -36.91 48.82 -8.83
CA ALA A 5 -37.96 47.88 -9.19
C ALA A 5 -37.55 47.02 -10.43
N LEU A 6 -36.88 47.65 -11.42
CA LEU A 6 -36.34 46.96 -12.58
C LEU A 6 -35.23 45.98 -12.24
N GLN A 7 -34.34 46.35 -11.28
CA GLN A 7 -33.28 45.46 -10.78
C GLN A 7 -33.85 44.28 -9.94
N LEU A 8 -34.91 44.51 -9.17
CA LEU A 8 -35.58 43.43 -8.42
C LEU A 8 -36.35 42.48 -9.37
N PHE A 9 -36.96 43.03 -10.44
CA PHE A 9 -37.68 42.23 -11.43
C PHE A 9 -36.72 41.39 -12.29
N THR A 10 -35.57 41.91 -12.67
CA THR A 10 -34.52 41.18 -13.38
C THR A 10 -33.85 40.10 -12.53
N ARG A 11 -33.59 40.38 -11.24
CA ARG A 11 -33.06 39.38 -10.30
C ARG A 11 -34.05 38.25 -10.04
N SER A 12 -35.36 38.54 -9.90
CA SER A 12 -36.41 37.52 -9.72
C SER A 12 -36.53 36.62 -10.95
N ASN A 13 -36.44 37.18 -12.15
CA ASN A 13 -36.53 36.40 -13.40
C ASN A 13 -35.26 35.58 -13.66
N ALA A 14 -34.08 36.09 -13.35
CA ALA A 14 -32.83 35.33 -13.38
C ALA A 14 -32.87 34.14 -12.41
N SER A 15 -33.38 34.32 -11.19
CA SER A 15 -33.52 33.25 -10.22
C SER A 15 -34.51 32.17 -10.69
N LYS A 16 -35.63 32.56 -11.35
CA LYS A 16 -36.60 31.61 -11.92
C LYS A 16 -36.00 30.82 -13.09
N LEU A 17 -35.20 31.46 -13.93
CA LEU A 17 -34.52 30.78 -15.04
C LEU A 17 -33.47 29.78 -14.53
N VAL A 18 -32.69 30.17 -13.53
CA VAL A 18 -31.73 29.27 -12.88
C VAL A 18 -32.43 28.07 -12.25
N LEU A 19 -33.55 28.31 -11.54
CA LEU A 19 -34.36 27.23 -10.95
C LEU A 19 -34.97 26.31 -12.04
N ALA A 20 -35.52 26.89 -13.09
CA ALA A 20 -36.09 26.11 -14.20
C ALA A 20 -35.03 25.28 -14.92
N TYR A 21 -33.84 25.85 -15.13
CA TYR A 21 -32.70 25.13 -15.70
C TYR A 21 -32.23 24.00 -14.76
N PHE A 22 -32.16 24.27 -13.46
CA PHE A 22 -31.82 23.26 -12.46
C PHE A 22 -32.85 22.11 -12.46
N LEU A 23 -34.15 22.43 -12.44
CA LEU A 23 -35.21 21.43 -12.51
C LEU A 23 -35.18 20.63 -13.83
N TYR A 24 -34.90 21.29 -14.96
CA TYR A 24 -34.71 20.63 -16.25
C TYR A 24 -33.51 19.66 -16.19
N ILE A 25 -32.39 20.05 -15.61
CA ILE A 25 -31.21 19.19 -15.43
C ILE A 25 -31.54 18.00 -14.53
N VAL A 26 -32.19 18.22 -13.38
CA VAL A 26 -32.62 17.15 -12.48
C VAL A 26 -33.57 16.18 -13.17
N PHE A 27 -34.54 16.70 -13.94
CA PHE A 27 -35.46 15.87 -14.72
C PHE A 27 -34.77 15.08 -15.83
N LYS A 28 -33.87 15.74 -16.59
CA LYS A 28 -33.09 15.12 -17.66
C LYS A 28 -32.22 13.98 -17.14
N TYR A 29 -31.59 14.17 -15.99
CA TYR A 29 -30.68 13.19 -15.40
C TYR A 29 -31.32 12.36 -14.26
N ARG A 30 -32.65 12.36 -14.13
CA ARG A 30 -33.37 11.66 -13.04
C ARG A 30 -33.06 10.16 -12.90
N LYS A 31 -32.57 9.52 -13.99
CA LYS A 31 -32.18 8.11 -14.03
C LYS A 31 -30.69 7.91 -14.38
N THR A 32 -29.92 8.99 -14.48
CA THR A 32 -28.53 8.93 -14.95
C THR A 32 -27.63 9.83 -14.10
N VAL A 33 -26.35 9.61 -14.20
CA VAL A 33 -25.30 10.45 -13.59
C VAL A 33 -24.74 11.39 -14.65
N TYR A 34 -24.45 12.62 -14.26
CA TYR A 34 -23.90 13.61 -15.20
C TYR A 34 -22.60 13.11 -15.85
N GLY A 35 -22.56 13.06 -17.17
CA GLY A 35 -21.41 12.62 -17.94
C GLY A 35 -21.16 11.10 -17.97
N VAL A 36 -22.07 10.28 -17.38
CA VAL A 36 -21.93 8.83 -17.37
C VAL A 36 -23.03 8.18 -18.22
N ARG A 37 -22.66 7.32 -19.16
CA ARG A 37 -23.63 6.57 -19.97
C ARG A 37 -24.46 5.64 -19.10
N PRO A 38 -25.80 5.57 -19.24
CA PRO A 38 -26.63 4.61 -18.53
C PRO A 38 -26.23 3.17 -18.87
N ARG A 39 -26.25 2.29 -17.88
CA ARG A 39 -26.11 0.84 -18.06
C ARG A 39 -27.09 0.11 -17.14
N HIS A 40 -27.70 -0.95 -17.66
CA HIS A 40 -28.69 -1.74 -16.95
C HIS A 40 -28.26 -3.20 -16.79
N ASP A 41 -27.18 -3.58 -17.45
CA ASP A 41 -26.61 -4.93 -17.43
C ASP A 41 -25.76 -5.23 -16.19
N LEU A 42 -25.26 -4.19 -15.51
CA LEU A 42 -24.50 -4.32 -14.28
C LEU A 42 -25.30 -3.87 -13.06
N LYS A 43 -25.35 -4.73 -12.03
CA LYS A 43 -25.97 -4.41 -10.75
C LYS A 43 -25.12 -3.42 -9.96
N GLY A 44 -25.74 -2.72 -9.01
CA GLY A 44 -25.03 -1.83 -8.11
C GLY A 44 -25.98 -0.98 -7.27
N PRO A 45 -25.46 -0.24 -6.28
CA PRO A 45 -26.28 0.65 -5.47
C PRO A 45 -26.91 1.75 -6.31
N ARG A 46 -28.18 2.03 -6.06
CA ARG A 46 -28.88 3.13 -6.75
C ARG A 46 -28.22 4.44 -6.39
N GLY A 47 -27.79 5.17 -7.42
CA GLY A 47 -27.28 6.53 -7.27
C GLY A 47 -28.39 7.57 -7.27
N LEU A 48 -28.12 8.74 -6.72
CA LEU A 48 -28.99 9.91 -6.82
C LEU A 48 -28.88 10.54 -8.21
N PRO A 49 -29.95 11.19 -8.72
CA PRO A 49 -29.89 11.93 -9.98
C PRO A 49 -28.71 12.91 -10.01
N LEU A 50 -28.04 13.05 -11.15
CA LEU A 50 -26.88 13.90 -11.39
C LEU A 50 -25.59 13.48 -10.68
N ILE A 51 -25.66 13.21 -9.37
CA ILE A 51 -24.49 12.99 -8.50
C ILE A 51 -24.19 11.53 -8.28
N GLY A 52 -25.07 10.61 -8.69
CA GLY A 52 -24.84 9.17 -8.59
C GLY A 52 -24.59 8.70 -7.17
N ASN A 53 -23.50 7.97 -7.00
CA ASN A 53 -23.11 7.39 -5.71
C ASN A 53 -22.18 8.32 -4.89
N LEU A 54 -21.96 9.58 -5.32
CA LEU A 54 -21.05 10.50 -4.62
C LEU A 54 -21.46 10.72 -3.17
N PHE A 55 -22.73 11.06 -2.92
CA PHE A 55 -23.23 11.36 -1.58
C PHE A 55 -23.16 10.15 -0.63
N PRO A 56 -23.65 8.94 -1.02
CA PRO A 56 -23.46 7.74 -0.21
C PRO A 56 -22.00 7.39 0.09
N MET A 57 -21.08 7.76 -0.80
CA MET A 57 -19.63 7.52 -0.58
C MET A 57 -18.99 8.59 0.32
N ALA A 58 -19.51 9.82 0.33
CA ALA A 58 -18.94 10.93 1.09
C ALA A 58 -19.35 10.93 2.58
N ILE A 59 -20.52 10.38 2.91
CA ILE A 59 -21.05 10.38 4.30
C ILE A 59 -20.38 9.32 5.17
N LEU A 60 -19.88 8.25 4.57
CA LEU A 60 -19.30 7.15 5.32
C LEU A 60 -17.99 7.56 5.99
N PRO A 61 -17.76 7.12 7.24
CA PRO A 61 -16.47 7.16 7.85
C PRO A 61 -15.43 6.49 6.94
N ARG A 62 -14.27 7.12 6.80
CA ARG A 62 -13.26 6.67 5.83
C ARG A 62 -12.64 5.33 6.21
N ASP A 63 -12.57 5.03 7.50
CA ASP A 63 -12.14 3.76 8.09
C ASP A 63 -13.11 2.60 7.82
N GLN A 64 -14.32 2.86 7.29
CA GLN A 64 -15.30 1.85 6.91
C GLN A 64 -15.37 1.59 5.40
N LEU A 65 -14.63 2.33 4.58
CA LEU A 65 -14.69 2.22 3.12
C LEU A 65 -14.36 0.83 2.59
N LEU A 66 -13.36 0.17 3.18
CA LEU A 66 -12.95 -1.18 2.76
C LEU A 66 -14.00 -2.22 3.14
N GLN A 67 -14.55 -2.14 4.34
CA GLN A 67 -15.63 -3.02 4.78
C GLN A 67 -16.89 -2.87 3.93
N ARG A 68 -17.17 -1.65 3.47
CA ARG A 68 -18.28 -1.41 2.54
C ARG A 68 -18.12 -2.18 1.22
N HIS A 69 -16.90 -2.26 0.67
CA HIS A 69 -16.67 -3.07 -0.53
C HIS A 69 -17.01 -4.54 -0.31
N VAL A 70 -16.66 -5.10 0.86
CA VAL A 70 -17.07 -6.46 1.26
C VAL A 70 -18.61 -6.60 1.27
N MET A 71 -19.31 -5.64 1.89
CA MET A 71 -20.78 -5.64 1.94
C MET A 71 -21.42 -5.54 0.56
N LEU A 72 -20.89 -4.66 -0.30
CA LEU A 72 -21.42 -4.48 -1.65
C LEU A 72 -21.20 -5.73 -2.52
N HIS A 73 -20.05 -6.41 -2.39
CA HIS A 73 -19.83 -7.69 -3.06
C HIS A 73 -20.72 -8.81 -2.53
N LYS A 74 -20.98 -8.86 -1.23
CA LYS A 74 -21.97 -9.79 -0.65
C LYS A 74 -23.38 -9.54 -1.20
N LEU A 75 -23.76 -8.28 -1.43
CA LEU A 75 -25.11 -7.89 -1.89
C LEU A 75 -25.30 -8.06 -3.40
N TYR A 76 -24.31 -7.65 -4.20
CA TYR A 76 -24.45 -7.58 -5.67
C TYR A 76 -23.69 -8.69 -6.41
N GLY A 77 -22.85 -9.46 -5.72
CA GLY A 77 -22.02 -10.52 -6.29
C GLY A 77 -20.60 -10.05 -6.63
N LYS A 78 -19.89 -10.87 -7.40
CA LYS A 78 -18.47 -10.68 -7.73
C LYS A 78 -18.17 -9.47 -8.63
N ILE A 79 -19.20 -8.88 -9.23
CA ILE A 79 -19.11 -7.67 -10.05
C ILE A 79 -20.27 -6.73 -9.72
N TYR A 80 -19.95 -5.46 -9.47
CA TYR A 80 -20.96 -4.40 -9.33
C TYR A 80 -20.40 -3.07 -9.81
N THR A 81 -21.29 -2.11 -10.07
CA THR A 81 -20.90 -0.78 -10.55
C THR A 81 -21.38 0.33 -9.63
N ILE A 82 -20.53 1.35 -9.49
CA ILE A 82 -20.88 2.67 -8.95
C ILE A 82 -20.55 3.72 -10.00
N SER A 83 -21.28 4.85 -9.97
CA SER A 83 -21.07 5.94 -10.92
C SER A 83 -21.02 7.27 -10.19
N MET A 84 -20.07 8.10 -10.55
CA MET A 84 -19.86 9.43 -9.97
C MET A 84 -19.58 10.46 -11.06
N PRO A 85 -20.05 11.72 -10.92
CA PRO A 85 -19.75 12.79 -11.87
C PRO A 85 -18.23 12.96 -12.01
N ARG A 86 -17.77 13.28 -13.20
CA ARG A 86 -16.34 13.49 -13.54
C ARG A 86 -15.39 12.32 -13.29
N VAL A 87 -15.73 11.36 -12.44
CA VAL A 87 -14.97 10.11 -12.26
C VAL A 87 -15.41 9.09 -13.31
N GLY A 88 -16.70 9.08 -13.63
CA GLY A 88 -17.25 8.11 -14.54
C GLY A 88 -17.84 6.88 -13.82
N ARG A 89 -17.85 5.78 -14.54
CA ARG A 89 -18.27 4.47 -14.03
C ARG A 89 -17.07 3.74 -13.43
N ILE A 90 -17.29 3.16 -12.26
CA ILE A 90 -16.32 2.27 -11.61
C ILE A 90 -16.97 0.89 -11.50
N ILE A 91 -16.44 -0.07 -12.22
CA ILE A 91 -16.83 -1.48 -12.17
C ILE A 91 -15.91 -2.14 -11.13
N ASN A 92 -16.49 -2.62 -10.02
CA ASN A 92 -15.75 -3.28 -8.95
C ASN A 92 -15.85 -4.78 -9.14
N ILE A 93 -14.71 -5.46 -9.13
CA ILE A 93 -14.58 -6.90 -9.35
C ILE A 93 -13.85 -7.57 -8.19
N THR A 94 -14.26 -8.81 -7.87
CA THR A 94 -13.57 -9.71 -6.92
C THR A 94 -13.38 -11.12 -7.49
N ASP A 95 -13.80 -11.35 -8.73
CA ASP A 95 -13.60 -12.62 -9.40
C ASP A 95 -12.14 -12.77 -9.85
N PRO A 96 -11.42 -13.84 -9.43
CA PRO A 96 -10.04 -14.05 -9.82
C PRO A 96 -9.82 -14.21 -11.34
N GLU A 97 -10.81 -14.72 -12.09
CA GLU A 97 -10.71 -14.88 -13.55
C GLU A 97 -10.83 -13.52 -14.24
N MET A 98 -11.74 -12.65 -13.77
CA MET A 98 -11.84 -11.27 -14.28
C MET A 98 -10.58 -10.46 -13.95
N VAL A 99 -10.00 -10.66 -12.76
CA VAL A 99 -8.74 -10.01 -12.36
C VAL A 99 -7.57 -10.52 -13.22
N ASP A 100 -7.48 -11.82 -13.48
CA ASP A 100 -6.47 -12.42 -14.38
C ASP A 100 -6.61 -11.85 -15.79
N HIS A 101 -7.84 -11.79 -16.32
CA HIS A 101 -8.11 -11.23 -17.64
C HIS A 101 -7.60 -9.78 -17.75
N MET A 102 -7.98 -8.91 -16.82
CA MET A 102 -7.61 -7.49 -16.82
C MET A 102 -6.11 -7.27 -16.61
N LEU A 103 -5.48 -8.03 -15.72
CA LEU A 103 -4.11 -7.75 -15.29
C LEU A 103 -3.04 -8.55 -16.06
N LYS A 104 -3.45 -9.58 -16.81
CA LYS A 104 -2.52 -10.46 -17.53
C LYS A 104 -2.96 -10.73 -18.97
N VAL A 105 -4.17 -11.27 -19.19
CA VAL A 105 -4.62 -11.71 -20.53
C VAL A 105 -4.75 -10.54 -21.47
N ASN A 106 -5.52 -9.50 -21.09
CA ASN A 106 -5.71 -8.28 -21.88
C ASN A 106 -5.06 -7.06 -21.21
N PHE A 107 -3.82 -7.23 -20.74
CA PHE A 107 -3.08 -6.26 -19.94
C PHE A 107 -3.00 -4.86 -20.56
N TRP A 108 -2.81 -4.79 -21.89
CA TRP A 108 -2.58 -3.53 -22.60
C TRP A 108 -3.85 -2.71 -22.81
N ALA A 109 -5.03 -3.31 -22.68
CA ALA A 109 -6.31 -2.61 -22.71
C ALA A 109 -6.59 -1.79 -21.44
N TYR A 110 -5.71 -1.90 -20.40
CA TYR A 110 -5.96 -1.32 -19.09
C TYR A 110 -4.75 -0.55 -18.55
N GLU A 111 -4.91 0.75 -18.39
CA GLU A 111 -3.88 1.66 -17.90
C GLU A 111 -4.20 2.21 -16.50
N LYS A 112 -3.24 2.87 -15.87
CA LYS A 112 -3.46 3.66 -14.63
C LYS A 112 -4.37 4.87 -14.92
N GLY A 113 -4.17 5.48 -16.06
CA GLY A 113 -4.95 6.60 -16.57
C GLY A 113 -4.57 7.95 -15.97
N GLU A 114 -4.87 9.02 -16.70
CA GLU A 114 -4.44 10.38 -16.36
C GLU A 114 -4.91 10.86 -15.00
N ARG A 115 -6.12 10.50 -14.59
CA ARG A 115 -6.67 10.90 -13.29
C ARG A 115 -5.87 10.32 -12.11
N PHE A 116 -5.41 9.08 -12.24
CA PHE A 116 -4.56 8.44 -11.24
C PHE A 116 -3.17 9.10 -11.20
N LYS A 117 -2.56 9.31 -12.37
CA LYS A 117 -1.27 9.99 -12.50
C LYS A 117 -1.32 11.37 -11.86
N GLU A 118 -2.30 12.19 -12.23
CA GLU A 118 -2.48 13.54 -11.70
C GLU A 118 -2.66 13.57 -10.17
N ALA A 119 -3.46 12.65 -9.64
CA ALA A 119 -3.72 12.58 -8.20
C ALA A 119 -2.46 12.25 -7.40
N LEU A 120 -1.58 11.41 -7.93
CA LEU A 120 -0.38 10.90 -7.24
C LEU A 120 0.91 11.60 -7.65
N MET A 121 0.87 12.48 -8.66
CA MET A 121 2.05 13.21 -9.18
C MET A 121 2.92 13.82 -8.06
N PRO A 122 2.38 14.44 -6.99
CA PRO A 122 3.18 15.04 -5.94
C PRO A 122 4.13 14.06 -5.24
N LEU A 123 3.75 12.79 -5.11
CA LEU A 123 4.53 11.76 -4.39
C LEU A 123 5.33 10.87 -5.32
N VAL A 124 4.70 10.31 -6.35
CA VAL A 124 5.32 9.26 -7.18
C VAL A 124 5.79 9.77 -8.55
N GLY A 125 5.50 11.02 -8.89
CA GLY A 125 5.87 11.60 -10.17
C GLY A 125 5.42 10.74 -11.36
N ASN A 126 6.28 10.63 -12.36
CA ASN A 126 6.11 9.74 -13.51
C ASN A 126 6.86 8.40 -13.33
N GLY A 127 7.00 7.96 -12.07
CA GLY A 127 7.68 6.71 -11.72
C GLY A 127 6.88 5.46 -12.03
N ILE A 128 7.42 4.29 -11.70
CA ILE A 128 6.92 2.96 -12.05
C ILE A 128 5.45 2.70 -11.61
N PHE A 129 4.98 3.37 -10.54
CA PHE A 129 3.61 3.21 -10.04
C PHE A 129 2.57 3.96 -10.87
N SER A 130 2.92 5.11 -11.46
CA SER A 130 2.02 5.97 -12.22
C SER A 130 2.17 5.81 -13.73
N ALA A 131 3.34 5.45 -14.22
CA ALA A 131 3.64 5.30 -15.64
C ALA A 131 2.79 4.22 -16.33
N ASP A 132 2.48 4.44 -17.61
CA ASP A 132 1.81 3.49 -18.50
C ASP A 132 2.63 3.27 -19.79
N GLY A 133 2.20 2.32 -20.61
CA GLY A 133 2.77 2.04 -21.94
C GLY A 133 4.25 1.67 -21.91
N GLU A 134 4.99 2.12 -22.94
CA GLU A 134 6.41 1.81 -23.11
C GLU A 134 7.28 2.45 -22.03
N HIS A 135 6.91 3.62 -21.51
CA HIS A 135 7.65 4.26 -20.41
C HIS A 135 7.63 3.39 -19.13
N TRP A 136 6.47 2.84 -18.77
CA TRP A 136 6.38 1.86 -17.68
C TRP A 136 7.19 0.60 -17.99
N ARG A 137 7.12 0.08 -19.23
CA ARG A 137 7.82 -1.14 -19.64
C ARG A 137 9.33 -1.01 -19.50
N TRP A 138 9.87 0.14 -19.91
CA TRP A 138 11.29 0.46 -19.76
C TRP A 138 11.71 0.47 -18.29
N GLN A 139 11.02 1.25 -17.43
CA GLN A 139 11.30 1.29 -16.00
C GLN A 139 11.20 -0.09 -15.34
N ARG A 140 10.17 -0.86 -15.69
CA ARG A 140 9.95 -2.21 -15.17
C ARG A 140 11.08 -3.15 -15.53
N LYS A 141 11.56 -3.10 -16.77
CA LYS A 141 12.70 -3.91 -17.25
C LYS A 141 13.96 -3.55 -16.47
N LEU A 142 14.24 -2.26 -16.32
CA LEU A 142 15.40 -1.77 -15.58
C LEU A 142 15.37 -2.26 -14.12
N ALA A 143 14.27 -2.03 -13.40
CA ALA A 143 14.10 -2.47 -12.03
C ALA A 143 14.18 -4.01 -11.88
N SER A 144 13.61 -4.78 -12.80
CA SER A 144 13.63 -6.26 -12.73
C SER A 144 15.05 -6.82 -12.79
N ASN A 145 15.93 -6.21 -13.57
CA ASN A 145 17.32 -6.66 -13.68
C ASN A 145 18.06 -6.54 -12.34
N ILE A 146 17.77 -5.50 -11.58
CA ILE A 146 18.43 -5.20 -10.31
C ILE A 146 18.04 -6.24 -9.23
N PHE A 147 16.74 -6.54 -9.09
CA PHE A 147 16.27 -7.48 -8.08
C PHE A 147 16.67 -8.95 -8.32
N ASN A 148 17.21 -9.26 -9.50
CA ASN A 148 17.70 -10.61 -9.84
C ASN A 148 19.17 -10.86 -9.50
N VAL A 149 19.93 -9.86 -9.05
CA VAL A 149 21.38 -9.99 -8.75
C VAL A 149 21.58 -10.84 -7.48
N LYS A 150 22.31 -11.97 -7.61
CA LYS A 150 22.56 -12.92 -6.50
C LYS A 150 23.27 -12.27 -5.31
N ALA A 151 24.25 -11.39 -5.55
CA ALA A 151 25.00 -10.69 -4.51
C ALA A 151 24.11 -9.78 -3.64
N PHE A 152 22.99 -9.30 -4.21
CA PHE A 152 22.02 -8.48 -3.52
C PHE A 152 21.31 -9.25 -2.38
N ARG A 153 21.08 -10.56 -2.53
CA ARG A 153 20.35 -11.38 -1.55
C ARG A 153 21.10 -11.56 -0.22
N GLN A 154 22.40 -11.80 -0.26
CA GLN A 154 23.19 -11.94 0.97
C GLN A 154 23.33 -10.61 1.69
N TYR A 155 23.62 -9.55 0.94
CA TYR A 155 23.75 -8.21 1.48
C TYR A 155 22.46 -7.73 2.18
N THR A 156 21.29 -8.01 1.60
CA THR A 156 20.01 -7.63 2.22
C THR A 156 19.80 -8.33 3.55
N SER A 157 20.15 -9.61 3.67
CA SER A 157 20.02 -10.36 4.92
C SER A 157 20.90 -9.78 6.04
N ASP A 158 22.14 -9.41 5.70
CA ASP A 158 23.06 -8.81 6.66
C ASP A 158 22.54 -7.45 7.18
N VAL A 159 22.01 -6.61 6.28
CA VAL A 159 21.42 -5.31 6.66
C VAL A 159 20.19 -5.50 7.53
N PHE A 160 19.29 -6.43 7.20
CA PHE A 160 18.11 -6.70 8.01
C PHE A 160 18.47 -7.12 9.44
N CYS A 161 19.52 -7.94 9.60
CA CYS A 161 20.01 -8.32 10.91
C CYS A 161 20.62 -7.14 11.66
N GLN A 162 21.38 -6.27 10.98
CA GLN A 162 21.98 -5.09 11.62
C GLN A 162 20.92 -4.13 12.15
N GLU A 163 19.93 -3.78 11.33
CA GLU A 163 18.82 -2.92 11.73
C GLU A 163 17.92 -3.63 12.78
N GLY A 164 17.77 -4.95 12.69
CA GLY A 164 17.09 -5.78 13.69
C GLY A 164 17.76 -5.73 15.06
N HIS A 165 19.09 -5.67 15.13
CA HIS A 165 19.81 -5.47 16.39
C HIS A 165 19.53 -4.09 17.00
N LEU A 166 19.42 -3.04 16.17
CA LEU A 166 19.04 -1.71 16.68
C LEU A 166 17.61 -1.74 17.23
N ALA A 167 16.68 -2.47 16.57
CA ALA A 167 15.32 -2.65 17.06
C ALA A 167 15.30 -3.38 18.42
N ILE A 168 16.09 -4.45 18.59
CA ILE A 168 16.24 -5.16 19.87
C ILE A 168 16.78 -4.21 20.94
N ASN A 169 17.84 -3.46 20.64
CA ASN A 169 18.44 -2.50 21.58
C ASN A 169 17.46 -1.40 22.00
N TYR A 170 16.61 -0.95 21.07
CA TYR A 170 15.55 0.00 21.40
C TYR A 170 14.50 -0.63 22.31
N LEU A 171 14.00 -1.83 21.99
CA LEU A 171 12.98 -2.53 22.79
C LEU A 171 13.47 -2.94 24.18
N ASN A 172 14.76 -3.21 24.37
CA ASN A 172 15.34 -3.46 25.68
C ASN A 172 15.11 -2.32 26.68
N LYS A 173 14.94 -1.07 26.21
CA LYS A 173 14.62 0.09 27.07
C LYS A 173 13.18 0.03 27.64
N PHE A 174 12.31 -0.75 27.04
CA PHE A 174 10.90 -0.89 27.40
C PHE A 174 10.59 -2.24 28.02
N ALA A 175 11.43 -3.24 27.77
CA ALA A 175 11.21 -4.61 28.24
C ALA A 175 11.08 -4.65 29.78
N ASP A 176 10.07 -5.39 30.24
CA ASP A 176 9.70 -5.55 31.65
C ASP A 176 9.29 -4.25 32.36
N THR A 177 9.07 -3.16 31.59
CA THR A 177 8.51 -1.92 32.09
C THR A 177 7.01 -1.85 31.83
N SER A 178 6.30 -0.95 32.52
CA SER A 178 4.88 -0.66 32.21
C SER A 178 4.69 0.28 31.02
N ARG A 179 5.77 0.88 30.51
CA ARG A 179 5.73 1.84 29.40
C ARG A 179 5.48 1.10 28.09
N PRO A 180 4.41 1.45 27.36
CA PRO A 180 4.17 0.86 26.04
C PRO A 180 5.11 1.46 25.00
N VAL A 181 5.35 0.70 23.92
CA VAL A 181 6.07 1.13 22.73
C VAL A 181 5.17 0.99 21.51
N ASP A 182 5.26 1.92 20.55
CA ASP A 182 4.55 1.83 19.28
C ASP A 182 5.34 0.98 18.29
N LEU A 183 4.88 -0.26 18.06
CA LEU A 183 5.52 -1.15 17.09
C LEU A 183 5.37 -0.67 15.65
N GLN A 184 4.29 0.04 15.29
CA GLN A 184 4.15 0.57 13.92
C GLN A 184 5.25 1.59 13.63
N GLN A 185 5.54 2.48 14.58
CA GLN A 185 6.62 3.45 14.44
C GLN A 185 7.99 2.76 14.36
N LEU A 186 8.22 1.77 15.21
CA LEU A 186 9.44 0.96 15.16
C LEU A 186 9.64 0.30 13.80
N PHE A 187 8.59 -0.32 13.24
CA PHE A 187 8.68 -0.97 11.93
C PHE A 187 8.87 0.03 10.80
N TYR A 188 8.29 1.23 10.87
CA TYR A 188 8.59 2.29 9.91
C TYR A 188 10.06 2.71 9.93
N CYS A 189 10.65 2.83 11.12
CA CYS A 189 12.07 3.14 11.25
C CYS A 189 12.94 1.99 10.71
N TYR A 190 12.64 0.76 11.11
CA TYR A 190 13.35 -0.43 10.67
C TYR A 190 13.35 -0.59 9.14
N THR A 191 12.17 -0.51 8.52
CA THR A 191 12.06 -0.67 7.07
C THR A 191 12.65 0.51 6.30
N LEU A 192 12.57 1.73 6.83
CA LEU A 192 13.16 2.91 6.20
C LEU A 192 14.68 2.86 6.22
N ASP A 193 15.29 2.50 7.35
CA ASP A 193 16.74 2.43 7.47
C ASP A 193 17.30 1.22 6.72
N SER A 194 16.67 0.03 6.83
CA SER A 194 17.03 -1.15 6.04
C SER A 194 16.99 -0.86 4.54
N PHE A 195 15.87 -0.28 4.08
CA PHE A 195 15.71 0.03 2.68
C PHE A 195 16.66 1.15 2.22
N GLY A 196 16.91 2.14 3.07
CA GLY A 196 17.88 3.22 2.81
C GLY A 196 19.29 2.70 2.58
N GLU A 197 19.75 1.78 3.45
CA GLU A 197 21.06 1.15 3.32
C GLU A 197 21.16 0.30 2.05
N ILE A 198 20.14 -0.52 1.78
CA ILE A 198 20.13 -1.43 0.63
C ILE A 198 19.95 -0.70 -0.70
N ALA A 199 19.06 0.29 -0.73
CA ALA A 199 18.70 0.98 -1.96
C ALA A 199 19.61 2.14 -2.31
N PHE A 200 20.16 2.83 -1.30
CA PHE A 200 20.90 4.09 -1.47
C PHE A 200 22.28 4.08 -0.82
N GLY A 201 22.69 2.97 -0.20
CA GLY A 201 23.97 2.84 0.50
C GLY A 201 24.10 3.77 1.70
N ARG A 202 22.96 4.12 2.35
CA ARG A 202 22.95 4.93 3.58
C ARG A 202 21.72 4.63 4.43
N SER A 203 21.91 4.45 5.73
CA SER A 203 20.83 4.50 6.70
C SER A 203 20.37 5.95 6.90
N PHE A 204 19.07 6.17 7.12
CA PHE A 204 18.51 7.49 7.45
C PHE A 204 18.62 7.79 8.95
N GLY A 205 18.98 6.79 9.76
CA GLY A 205 19.23 6.92 11.18
C GLY A 205 17.98 6.98 12.04
N CYS A 206 16.83 6.58 11.50
CA CYS A 206 15.56 6.53 12.23
C CYS A 206 15.60 5.52 13.40
N MET A 207 16.35 4.42 13.24
CA MET A 207 16.51 3.41 14.29
C MET A 207 17.40 3.86 15.47
N LYS A 208 18.13 4.97 15.34
CA LYS A 208 18.91 5.53 16.46
C LYS A 208 18.01 6.05 17.57
N ASP A 209 16.93 6.72 17.16
CA ASP A 209 15.87 7.20 18.06
C ASP A 209 14.52 7.17 17.34
N PRO A 210 13.78 6.05 17.41
CA PRO A 210 12.47 5.91 16.76
C PRO A 210 11.38 6.87 17.28
N GLU A 211 11.60 7.52 18.45
CA GLU A 211 10.68 8.54 18.97
C GLU A 211 10.95 9.93 18.36
N GLN A 212 12.12 10.15 17.78
CA GLN A 212 12.45 11.40 17.12
C GLN A 212 11.85 11.47 15.72
N GLU A 213 11.07 12.51 15.47
CA GLU A 213 10.50 12.75 14.14
C GLU A 213 11.58 13.16 13.14
N VAL A 214 11.73 12.40 12.06
CA VAL A 214 12.57 12.74 10.93
C VAL A 214 11.74 13.55 9.94
N GLU A 215 12.11 14.81 9.67
CA GLU A 215 11.34 15.75 8.85
C GLU A 215 10.91 15.15 7.49
N PHE A 216 11.83 14.46 6.82
CA PHE A 216 11.52 13.77 5.56
C PHE A 216 10.40 12.73 5.73
N ALA A 217 10.50 11.85 6.75
CA ALA A 217 9.51 10.80 6.99
C ALA A 217 8.14 11.40 7.32
N ALA A 218 8.11 12.43 8.17
CA ALA A 218 6.89 13.14 8.52
C ALA A 218 6.25 13.85 7.30
N ALA A 219 7.05 14.51 6.47
CA ALA A 219 6.55 15.14 5.24
C ALA A 219 6.03 14.08 4.24
N PHE A 220 6.73 12.94 4.14
CA PHE A 220 6.32 11.83 3.29
C PHE A 220 4.97 11.24 3.73
N ASP A 221 4.77 11.03 5.02
CA ASP A 221 3.52 10.51 5.58
C ASP A 221 2.36 11.48 5.40
N ARG A 222 2.58 12.79 5.69
CA ARG A 222 1.57 13.83 5.45
C ARG A 222 1.20 13.94 3.97
N LEU A 223 2.20 13.84 3.07
CA LEU A 223 1.98 13.88 1.62
C LEU A 223 1.16 12.69 1.16
N ASN A 224 1.53 11.46 1.58
CA ASN A 224 0.80 10.24 1.26
C ASN A 224 -0.67 10.32 1.71
N HIS A 225 -0.91 10.80 2.93
CA HIS A 225 -2.26 11.01 3.46
C HIS A 225 -3.00 12.14 2.71
N GLY A 226 -2.33 13.25 2.42
CA GLY A 226 -2.91 14.44 1.77
C GLY A 226 -3.43 14.17 0.36
N ILE A 227 -2.78 13.25 -0.39
CA ILE A 227 -3.20 12.87 -1.75
C ILE A 227 -4.16 11.69 -1.77
N ALA A 228 -4.35 11.00 -0.64
CA ALA A 228 -5.24 9.84 -0.55
C ALA A 228 -6.66 10.17 -0.99
N GLY A 229 -7.22 9.33 -1.83
CA GLY A 229 -8.58 9.46 -2.33
C GLY A 229 -8.78 10.47 -3.47
N ARG A 230 -7.78 11.29 -3.86
CA ARG A 230 -7.90 12.24 -5.00
C ARG A 230 -8.39 11.55 -6.27
N THR A 231 -7.91 10.35 -6.53
CA THR A 231 -8.28 9.55 -7.70
C THR A 231 -9.80 9.35 -7.83
N PHE A 232 -10.49 9.13 -6.71
CA PHE A 232 -11.92 8.82 -6.70
C PHE A 232 -12.80 9.99 -6.22
N LEU A 233 -12.22 11.12 -5.81
CA LEU A 233 -12.97 12.30 -5.39
C LEU A 233 -13.20 13.26 -6.57
N PRO A 234 -14.46 13.50 -7.02
CA PRO A 234 -14.74 14.28 -8.23
C PRO A 234 -14.17 15.70 -8.25
N PHE A 235 -14.19 16.37 -7.09
CA PHE A 235 -13.83 17.79 -6.97
C PHE A 235 -12.66 17.96 -5.97
N TRP A 236 -11.67 17.08 -6.01
CA TRP A 236 -10.58 17.10 -5.04
C TRP A 236 -9.78 18.41 -5.04
N ARG A 237 -9.63 19.09 -6.22
CA ARG A 237 -8.96 20.39 -6.29
C ARG A 237 -9.69 21.48 -5.52
N LEU A 238 -11.03 21.51 -5.60
CA LEU A 238 -11.86 22.45 -4.83
C LEU A 238 -11.78 22.15 -3.34
N LYS A 239 -11.84 20.87 -2.96
CA LYS A 239 -11.64 20.45 -1.57
C LYS A 239 -10.28 20.88 -1.06
N ASP A 240 -9.21 20.60 -1.78
CA ASP A 240 -7.84 20.93 -1.38
C ASP A 240 -7.61 22.42 -1.25
N TRP A 241 -8.21 23.22 -2.14
CA TRP A 241 -8.22 24.69 -2.02
C TRP A 241 -8.98 25.15 -0.77
N TRP A 242 -10.19 24.62 -0.56
CA TRP A 242 -11.03 25.01 0.59
C TRP A 242 -10.42 24.63 1.94
N THR A 243 -9.84 23.44 2.05
CA THR A 243 -9.26 22.92 3.29
C THR A 243 -7.82 23.37 3.53
N GLY A 244 -7.19 24.05 2.58
CA GLY A 244 -5.75 24.35 2.63
C GLY A 244 -4.82 23.15 2.38
N ASN A 245 -5.38 21.95 2.19
CA ASN A 245 -4.60 20.72 1.94
C ASN A 245 -3.67 20.86 0.73
N GLY A 246 -4.09 21.60 -0.32
CA GLY A 246 -3.26 21.81 -1.50
C GLY A 246 -1.92 22.48 -1.19
N LYS A 247 -1.92 23.51 -0.34
CA LYS A 247 -0.68 24.20 0.10
C LYS A 247 0.22 23.29 0.94
N GLN A 248 -0.37 22.47 1.81
CA GLN A 248 0.40 21.52 2.61
C GLN A 248 1.04 20.44 1.72
N VAL A 249 0.29 19.89 0.77
CA VAL A 249 0.81 18.93 -0.23
C VAL A 249 1.97 19.54 -1.01
N GLU A 250 1.86 20.79 -1.46
CA GLU A 250 2.94 21.48 -2.18
C GLU A 250 4.20 21.62 -1.32
N LYS A 251 4.05 22.05 -0.05
CA LYS A 251 5.15 22.15 0.92
C LYS A 251 5.83 20.80 1.15
N ASP A 252 5.06 19.76 1.44
CA ASP A 252 5.60 18.43 1.72
C ASP A 252 6.23 17.80 0.46
N THR A 253 5.66 18.05 -0.74
CA THR A 253 6.26 17.65 -2.02
C THR A 253 7.66 18.23 -2.18
N LYS A 254 7.84 19.51 -1.85
CA LYS A 254 9.15 20.16 -1.92
C LYS A 254 10.16 19.49 -1.00
N VAL A 255 9.80 19.24 0.26
CA VAL A 255 10.67 18.57 1.24
C VAL A 255 11.10 17.18 0.75
N VAL A 256 10.16 16.36 0.28
CA VAL A 256 10.49 14.98 -0.14
C VAL A 256 11.32 14.95 -1.42
N ARG A 257 11.07 15.85 -2.37
CA ARG A 257 11.85 15.93 -3.62
C ARG A 257 13.26 16.48 -3.37
N GLU A 258 13.42 17.50 -2.53
CA GLU A 258 14.73 18.01 -2.13
C GLU A 258 15.57 16.94 -1.44
N PHE A 259 14.95 16.11 -0.61
CA PHE A 259 15.62 14.97 0.02
C PHE A 259 16.08 13.93 -1.01
N ALA A 260 15.24 13.60 -2.00
CA ALA A 260 15.62 12.68 -3.07
C ALA A 260 16.77 13.23 -3.94
N HIS A 261 16.72 14.52 -4.28
CA HIS A 261 17.84 15.20 -4.97
C HIS A 261 19.15 15.12 -4.17
N LYS A 262 19.07 15.32 -2.84
CA LYS A 262 20.25 15.21 -1.98
C LYS A 262 20.87 13.83 -2.03
N ILE A 263 20.07 12.76 -1.99
CA ILE A 263 20.57 11.37 -2.12
C ILE A 263 21.29 11.17 -3.46
N ILE A 264 20.70 11.64 -4.55
CA ILE A 264 21.26 11.50 -5.90
C ILE A 264 22.58 12.27 -6.02
N ASN A 265 22.64 13.51 -5.53
CA ASN A 265 23.84 14.34 -5.59
C ASN A 265 24.98 13.75 -4.75
N GLU A 266 24.72 13.32 -3.52
CA GLU A 266 25.70 12.64 -2.67
C GLU A 266 26.26 11.37 -3.35
N ARG A 267 25.42 10.64 -4.09
CA ARG A 267 25.87 9.48 -4.86
C ARG A 267 26.81 9.87 -6.00
N ARG A 268 26.47 10.91 -6.76
CA ARG A 268 27.31 11.43 -7.87
C ARG A 268 28.67 11.95 -7.37
N GLU A 269 28.68 12.67 -6.25
CA GLU A 269 29.91 13.16 -5.62
C GLU A 269 30.81 11.99 -5.19
N LYS A 270 30.25 10.93 -4.61
CA LYS A 270 31.02 9.71 -4.29
C LYS A 270 31.61 9.06 -5.54
N GLN A 271 30.85 8.94 -6.63
CA GLN A 271 31.38 8.41 -7.91
C GLN A 271 32.52 9.24 -8.45
N GLN A 272 32.44 10.57 -8.42
CA GLN A 272 33.50 11.46 -8.91
C GLN A 272 34.75 11.40 -8.05
N SER A 273 34.61 11.26 -6.72
CA SER A 273 35.75 11.24 -5.79
C SER A 273 36.50 9.92 -5.76
N GLN A 274 35.85 8.80 -6.07
CA GLN A 274 36.45 7.45 -5.96
C GLN A 274 37.00 6.92 -7.29
N GLY A 275 36.87 7.68 -8.41
CA GLY A 275 37.20 7.18 -9.75
C GLY A 275 36.27 6.00 -10.13
N THR A 276 36.48 5.43 -11.32
CA THR A 276 35.67 4.27 -11.78
C THR A 276 35.72 3.17 -10.72
N THR A 277 34.63 2.96 -10.03
CA THR A 277 34.45 2.02 -8.89
C THR A 277 35.15 0.69 -9.20
N SER A 278 35.96 0.21 -8.26
CA SER A 278 36.59 -1.10 -8.32
C SER A 278 35.51 -2.15 -8.68
N LYS A 279 35.80 -3.05 -9.63
CA LYS A 279 34.91 -4.11 -10.11
C LYS A 279 34.34 -5.00 -8.99
N ASN A 280 34.79 -4.85 -7.75
CA ASN A 280 34.42 -5.64 -6.57
C ASN A 280 33.58 -4.89 -5.53
N GLU A 281 33.24 -3.60 -5.73
CA GLU A 281 32.37 -2.91 -4.77
C GLU A 281 30.90 -3.32 -4.93
N LYS A 282 30.24 -3.53 -3.78
CA LYS A 282 28.81 -3.82 -3.71
C LYS A 282 28.03 -2.60 -4.19
N LYS A 283 27.33 -2.72 -5.32
CA LYS A 283 26.50 -1.66 -5.87
C LYS A 283 25.11 -1.72 -5.23
N ASP A 284 24.64 -0.59 -4.69
CA ASP A 284 23.26 -0.46 -4.24
C ASP A 284 22.30 -0.28 -5.42
N LEU A 285 20.99 -0.24 -5.09
CA LEU A 285 19.92 -0.19 -6.09
C LEU A 285 20.00 1.08 -6.95
N LEU A 286 20.26 2.24 -6.33
CA LEU A 286 20.37 3.52 -7.04
C LEU A 286 21.57 3.52 -8.01
N GLN A 287 22.72 3.02 -7.56
CA GLN A 287 23.90 2.88 -8.40
C GLN A 287 23.65 1.98 -9.61
N LEU A 288 23.02 0.82 -9.37
CA LEU A 288 22.66 -0.10 -10.45
C LEU A 288 21.66 0.54 -11.42
N PHE A 289 20.75 1.37 -10.91
CA PHE A 289 19.76 2.08 -11.72
C PHE A 289 20.46 3.14 -12.60
N MET A 290 21.42 3.88 -12.05
CA MET A 290 22.21 4.87 -12.78
C MET A 290 23.11 4.21 -13.85
N ASP A 291 23.81 3.13 -13.49
CA ASP A 291 24.72 2.44 -14.41
C ASP A 291 23.99 1.78 -15.59
N LEU A 292 22.81 1.19 -15.36
CA LEU A 292 22.01 0.56 -16.41
C LEU A 292 21.31 1.56 -17.32
N GLY A 293 21.07 2.77 -16.81
CA GLY A 293 20.47 3.88 -17.55
C GLY A 293 21.50 4.84 -18.15
N ASP A 294 22.80 4.63 -17.95
CA ASP A 294 23.82 5.51 -18.48
C ASP A 294 23.78 5.55 -20.01
N GLY A 295 23.70 6.76 -20.58
CA GLY A 295 23.50 6.97 -22.03
C GLY A 295 22.07 6.76 -22.53
N ASP A 296 21.10 6.44 -21.68
CA ASP A 296 19.68 6.35 -22.04
C ASP A 296 19.01 7.71 -21.89
N GLU A 297 18.40 8.22 -22.97
CA GLU A 297 17.68 9.50 -23.01
C GLU A 297 16.51 9.57 -22.01
N HIS A 298 16.02 8.42 -21.53
CA HIS A 298 14.93 8.34 -20.56
C HIS A 298 15.37 8.57 -19.10
N LEU A 299 16.66 8.53 -18.79
CA LEU A 299 17.19 8.68 -17.44
C LEU A 299 17.52 10.15 -17.10
N SER A 300 16.51 10.97 -16.95
CA SER A 300 16.65 12.35 -16.45
C SER A 300 16.78 12.40 -14.91
N ASP A 301 17.25 13.52 -14.37
CA ASP A 301 17.31 13.77 -12.93
C ASP A 301 15.94 13.65 -12.28
N GLU A 302 14.90 14.16 -12.92
CA GLU A 302 13.51 14.02 -12.45
C GLU A 302 13.07 12.56 -12.39
N MET A 303 13.50 11.75 -13.37
CA MET A 303 13.21 10.32 -13.38
C MET A 303 13.92 9.58 -12.25
N LEU A 304 15.14 9.96 -11.91
CA LEU A 304 15.85 9.42 -10.74
C LEU A 304 15.15 9.80 -9.44
N VAL A 305 14.73 11.06 -9.27
CA VAL A 305 13.96 11.53 -8.12
C VAL A 305 12.66 10.74 -7.99
N ASP A 306 11.90 10.60 -9.07
CA ASP A 306 10.67 9.83 -9.08
C ASP A 306 10.94 8.36 -8.70
N SER A 307 12.03 7.77 -9.19
CA SER A 307 12.42 6.39 -8.86
C SER A 307 12.77 6.23 -7.39
N VAL A 308 13.55 7.15 -6.81
CA VAL A 308 13.89 7.16 -5.38
C VAL A 308 12.62 7.21 -4.52
N LEU A 309 11.69 8.13 -4.80
CA LEU A 309 10.44 8.26 -4.04
C LEU A 309 9.54 7.02 -4.20
N ASN A 310 9.45 6.45 -5.41
CA ASN A 310 8.69 5.22 -5.65
C ASN A 310 9.29 4.03 -4.88
N PHE A 311 10.62 3.92 -4.80
CA PHE A 311 11.27 2.86 -4.04
C PHE A 311 11.09 3.03 -2.54
N ILE A 312 11.12 4.27 -2.01
CA ILE A 312 10.88 4.53 -0.58
C ILE A 312 9.47 4.09 -0.18
N ILE A 313 8.42 4.48 -0.91
CA ILE A 313 7.05 4.06 -0.58
C ILE A 313 6.90 2.53 -0.69
N ALA A 314 7.56 1.92 -1.68
CA ALA A 314 7.50 0.47 -1.88
C ALA A 314 8.17 -0.29 -0.74
N GLY A 315 9.37 0.10 -0.34
CA GLY A 315 10.18 -0.63 0.65
C GLY A 315 9.78 -0.33 2.10
N ARG A 316 9.44 0.92 2.41
CA ARG A 316 9.12 1.33 3.78
C ARG A 316 7.69 0.95 4.18
N ASP A 317 6.70 1.54 3.53
CA ASP A 317 5.33 1.55 4.03
C ASP A 317 4.69 0.17 4.00
N THR A 318 4.94 -0.60 2.93
CA THR A 318 4.22 -1.86 2.72
C THR A 318 4.61 -2.93 3.73
N THR A 319 5.92 -3.08 4.01
CA THR A 319 6.42 -4.09 4.96
C THR A 319 6.14 -3.66 6.41
N ALA A 320 6.37 -2.38 6.76
CA ALA A 320 6.10 -1.88 8.11
C ALA A 320 4.64 -2.08 8.53
N GLN A 321 3.71 -1.77 7.63
CA GLN A 321 2.29 -1.94 7.90
C GLN A 321 1.89 -3.42 7.94
N ALA A 322 2.43 -4.26 7.06
CA ALA A 322 2.20 -5.70 7.12
C ALA A 322 2.67 -6.30 8.44
N LEU A 323 3.85 -5.90 8.94
CA LEU A 323 4.37 -6.30 10.26
C LEU A 323 3.45 -5.83 11.39
N SER A 324 3.00 -4.57 11.35
CA SER A 324 2.10 -4.02 12.36
C SER A 324 0.79 -4.82 12.44
N TRP A 325 0.15 -5.08 11.29
CA TRP A 325 -1.06 -5.90 11.24
C TRP A 325 -0.80 -7.36 11.61
N MET A 326 0.37 -7.93 11.31
CA MET A 326 0.75 -9.28 11.73
C MET A 326 0.83 -9.39 13.24
N PHE A 327 1.52 -8.46 13.91
CA PHE A 327 1.61 -8.43 15.37
C PHE A 327 0.23 -8.24 16.02
N TYR A 328 -0.60 -7.35 15.49
CA TYR A 328 -1.97 -7.20 15.97
C TYR A 328 -2.77 -8.51 15.85
N LEU A 329 -2.76 -9.14 14.68
CA LEU A 329 -3.55 -10.36 14.42
C LEU A 329 -3.11 -11.55 15.28
N MET A 330 -1.82 -11.67 15.55
CA MET A 330 -1.28 -12.74 16.39
C MET A 330 -1.58 -12.55 17.89
N HIS A 331 -1.89 -11.32 18.33
CA HIS A 331 -2.04 -11.00 19.76
C HIS A 331 -3.44 -10.50 20.13
N ARG A 332 -4.33 -10.21 19.18
CA ARG A 332 -5.67 -9.65 19.45
C ARG A 332 -6.61 -10.62 20.16
N ASP A 333 -6.45 -11.91 19.93
CA ASP A 333 -7.32 -12.95 20.45
C ASP A 333 -6.56 -13.78 21.49
N ALA A 334 -6.98 -13.73 22.74
CA ALA A 334 -6.44 -14.58 23.80
C ALA A 334 -6.62 -16.10 23.50
N ALA A 335 -7.45 -16.44 22.52
CA ALA A 335 -7.69 -17.82 22.07
C ALA A 335 -6.66 -18.32 21.04
N GLN A 336 -5.68 -17.50 20.61
CA GLN A 336 -4.68 -17.91 19.61
C GLN A 336 -3.21 -17.89 20.07
N PRO A 337 -2.88 -18.17 21.35
CA PRO A 337 -1.48 -18.26 21.79
C PRO A 337 -0.71 -19.34 21.03
N GLU A 338 -1.42 -20.35 20.50
CA GLU A 338 -0.85 -21.45 19.71
C GLU A 338 -0.13 -20.98 18.44
N ILE A 339 -0.62 -19.91 17.80
CA ILE A 339 0.02 -19.35 16.60
C ILE A 339 1.38 -18.78 16.95
N VAL A 340 1.45 -17.97 18.02
CA VAL A 340 2.71 -17.39 18.50
C VAL A 340 3.67 -18.48 18.95
N GLN A 341 3.18 -19.48 19.73
CA GLN A 341 3.99 -20.60 20.21
C GLN A 341 4.57 -21.41 19.04
N LYS A 342 3.77 -21.70 18.01
CA LYS A 342 4.21 -22.42 16.81
C LYS A 342 5.27 -21.65 16.04
N LEU A 343 5.11 -20.32 15.89
CA LEU A 343 6.07 -19.45 15.23
C LEU A 343 7.38 -19.40 16.03
N VAL A 344 7.29 -19.21 17.34
CA VAL A 344 8.45 -19.20 18.25
C VAL A 344 9.19 -20.53 18.17
N LYS A 345 8.47 -21.66 18.23
CA LYS A 345 9.07 -23.00 18.13
C LYS A 345 9.80 -23.19 16.79
N GLU A 346 9.19 -22.81 15.66
CA GLU A 346 9.84 -22.87 14.34
C GLU A 346 11.14 -22.06 14.34
N THR A 347 11.10 -20.84 14.90
CA THR A 347 12.25 -19.95 14.99
C THR A 347 13.37 -20.56 15.85
N ASP A 348 13.03 -21.09 17.03
CA ASP A 348 14.01 -21.70 17.94
C ASP A 348 14.64 -22.96 17.36
N ASP A 349 13.82 -23.85 16.76
CA ASP A 349 14.28 -25.09 16.14
C ASP A 349 15.26 -24.82 14.98
N LEU A 350 15.00 -23.78 14.18
CA LEU A 350 15.83 -23.47 13.00
C LEU A 350 17.04 -22.60 13.30
N LEU A 351 16.92 -21.65 14.23
CA LEU A 351 17.98 -20.67 14.50
C LEU A 351 18.85 -21.03 15.69
N GLN A 352 18.34 -21.78 16.67
CA GLN A 352 19.06 -22.21 17.88
C GLN A 352 19.78 -21.04 18.59
N GLY A 353 19.11 -19.89 18.65
CA GLY A 353 19.65 -18.64 19.21
C GLY A 353 20.57 -17.84 18.27
N GLY A 354 20.88 -18.36 17.08
CA GLY A 354 21.65 -17.67 16.05
C GLY A 354 20.86 -16.61 15.28
N LEU A 355 21.57 -15.86 14.45
CA LEU A 355 20.96 -14.87 13.58
C LEU A 355 20.29 -15.52 12.36
N PRO A 356 19.16 -14.96 11.88
CA PRO A 356 18.56 -15.37 10.64
C PRO A 356 19.52 -15.14 9.46
N THR A 357 19.54 -16.09 8.54
CA THR A 357 20.23 -15.98 7.26
C THR A 357 19.20 -16.03 6.14
N TYR A 358 19.60 -15.67 4.92
CA TYR A 358 18.72 -15.79 3.75
C TYR A 358 18.15 -17.23 3.61
N GLU A 359 18.96 -18.26 3.86
CA GLU A 359 18.51 -19.64 3.73
C GLU A 359 17.65 -20.10 4.92
N SER A 360 17.96 -19.69 6.15
CA SER A 360 17.14 -20.07 7.32
C SER A 360 15.76 -19.38 7.29
N THR A 361 15.67 -18.13 6.81
CA THR A 361 14.38 -17.44 6.66
C THR A 361 13.48 -18.12 5.62
N LYS A 362 14.04 -18.66 4.55
CA LYS A 362 13.27 -19.46 3.58
C LYS A 362 12.74 -20.79 4.12
N GLN A 363 13.34 -21.32 5.16
CA GLN A 363 12.90 -22.56 5.82
C GLN A 363 11.79 -22.28 6.83
N GLN A 364 11.60 -21.07 7.30
CA GLN A 364 10.57 -20.67 8.26
C GLN A 364 9.19 -20.57 7.59
N LYS A 365 8.61 -21.74 7.26
CA LYS A 365 7.37 -21.82 6.49
C LYS A 365 6.14 -21.37 7.23
N PHE A 366 6.10 -21.56 8.53
CA PHE A 366 4.97 -21.10 9.34
C PHE A 366 5.02 -19.58 9.54
N SER A 367 6.20 -19.01 9.73
CA SER A 367 6.40 -17.56 9.77
C SER A 367 5.98 -16.90 8.44
N GLU A 368 6.36 -17.51 7.30
CA GLU A 368 5.91 -17.09 5.96
C GLU A 368 4.37 -17.18 5.83
N ALA A 369 3.77 -18.25 6.34
CA ALA A 369 2.32 -18.44 6.36
C ALA A 369 1.60 -17.37 7.20
N CYS A 370 2.12 -17.01 8.36
CA CYS A 370 1.62 -15.90 9.20
C CYS A 370 1.65 -14.57 8.44
N PHE A 371 2.75 -14.28 7.77
CA PHE A 371 2.90 -13.06 6.97
C PHE A 371 1.93 -13.02 5.77
N HIS A 372 1.80 -14.12 5.03
CA HIS A 372 0.87 -14.22 3.91
C HIS A 372 -0.60 -14.13 4.36
N GLU A 373 -0.95 -14.76 5.48
CA GLU A 373 -2.31 -14.69 6.04
C GLU A 373 -2.66 -13.28 6.51
N THR A 374 -1.68 -12.57 7.07
CA THR A 374 -1.81 -11.15 7.36
C THR A 374 -2.11 -10.35 6.10
N LEU A 375 -1.31 -10.51 5.06
CA LEU A 375 -1.50 -9.80 3.79
C LEU A 375 -2.80 -10.18 3.07
N ARG A 376 -3.31 -11.39 3.29
CA ARG A 376 -4.62 -11.79 2.78
C ARG A 376 -5.74 -10.99 3.42
N LEU A 377 -5.71 -10.83 4.74
CA LEU A 377 -6.74 -10.10 5.49
C LEU A 377 -6.50 -8.59 5.48
N TYR A 378 -5.26 -8.16 5.69
CA TYR A 378 -4.85 -6.76 5.78
C TYR A 378 -3.77 -6.45 4.72
N PRO A 379 -4.13 -6.48 3.43
CA PRO A 379 -3.19 -6.19 2.35
C PRO A 379 -2.70 -4.75 2.45
N SER A 380 -1.39 -4.55 2.36
CA SER A 380 -0.78 -3.21 2.43
C SER A 380 -1.35 -2.25 1.36
N VAL A 381 -1.78 -2.79 0.20
CA VAL A 381 -2.52 -2.02 -0.82
C VAL A 381 -3.91 -2.63 -0.98
N PRO A 382 -4.91 -2.14 -0.22
CA PRO A 382 -6.20 -2.81 -0.08
C PRO A 382 -7.12 -2.70 -1.29
N LYS A 383 -6.87 -1.72 -2.18
CA LYS A 383 -7.68 -1.47 -3.38
C LYS A 383 -6.83 -0.88 -4.49
N ASN A 384 -7.08 -1.33 -5.71
CA ASN A 384 -6.47 -0.82 -6.92
C ASN A 384 -7.51 -0.57 -8.01
N ALA A 385 -7.13 0.20 -9.03
CA ALA A 385 -7.97 0.44 -10.19
C ALA A 385 -7.14 0.65 -11.46
N LYS A 386 -7.79 0.42 -12.59
CA LYS A 386 -7.32 0.70 -13.94
C LYS A 386 -8.42 1.38 -14.76
N VAL A 387 -8.05 2.03 -15.85
CA VAL A 387 -8.97 2.59 -16.84
C VAL A 387 -8.88 1.74 -18.08
N CYS A 388 -10.03 1.35 -18.62
CA CYS A 388 -10.13 0.67 -19.89
C CYS A 388 -9.90 1.68 -21.04
N ILE A 389 -8.92 1.43 -21.90
CA ILE A 389 -8.59 2.34 -23.02
C ILE A 389 -9.18 1.91 -24.37
N GLU A 390 -9.76 0.71 -24.42
CA GLU A 390 -10.51 0.17 -25.56
C GLU A 390 -11.66 -0.71 -25.04
N ASP A 391 -12.68 -0.94 -25.88
CA ASP A 391 -13.81 -1.79 -25.47
C ASP A 391 -13.35 -3.24 -25.28
N ASP A 392 -13.82 -3.88 -24.22
CA ASP A 392 -13.44 -5.25 -23.82
C ASP A 392 -14.64 -6.06 -23.29
N VAL A 393 -14.46 -7.36 -23.19
CA VAL A 393 -15.45 -8.29 -22.59
C VAL A 393 -14.76 -9.15 -21.56
N LEU A 394 -15.13 -8.95 -20.30
CA LEU A 394 -14.63 -9.77 -19.19
C LEU A 394 -15.21 -11.19 -19.23
N PRO A 395 -14.53 -12.17 -18.58
CA PRO A 395 -15.11 -13.49 -18.32
C PRO A 395 -16.53 -13.39 -17.76
N GLY A 396 -17.43 -14.24 -18.25
CA GLY A 396 -18.86 -14.16 -17.94
C GLY A 396 -19.66 -13.23 -18.87
N GLY A 397 -19.04 -12.66 -19.92
CA GLY A 397 -19.73 -11.88 -20.95
C GLY A 397 -20.01 -10.41 -20.57
N TYR A 398 -19.38 -9.91 -19.52
CA TYR A 398 -19.58 -8.52 -19.07
C TYR A 398 -18.81 -7.53 -19.93
N LYS A 399 -19.54 -6.68 -20.65
CA LYS A 399 -18.94 -5.64 -21.49
C LYS A 399 -18.29 -4.54 -20.65
N VAL A 400 -17.12 -4.09 -21.02
CA VAL A 400 -16.42 -2.93 -20.49
C VAL A 400 -16.21 -1.95 -21.62
N HIS A 401 -16.52 -0.68 -21.41
CA HIS A 401 -16.36 0.34 -22.44
C HIS A 401 -15.14 1.21 -22.17
N LYS A 402 -14.54 1.69 -23.24
CA LYS A 402 -13.48 2.69 -23.17
C LYS A 402 -13.86 3.83 -22.22
N GLY A 403 -12.99 4.11 -21.24
CA GLY A 403 -13.19 5.10 -20.20
C GLY A 403 -13.86 4.56 -18.92
N ASP A 404 -14.35 3.31 -18.89
CA ASP A 404 -14.78 2.68 -17.65
C ASP A 404 -13.55 2.42 -16.74
N HIS A 405 -13.70 2.68 -15.44
CA HIS A 405 -12.71 2.28 -14.44
C HIS A 405 -13.03 0.87 -13.96
N LEU A 406 -12.05 0.00 -13.95
CA LEU A 406 -12.12 -1.31 -13.28
C LEU A 406 -11.34 -1.24 -11.98
N ALA A 407 -12.00 -1.54 -10.88
CA ALA A 407 -11.39 -1.57 -9.56
C ALA A 407 -11.52 -2.97 -8.96
N TRP A 408 -10.47 -3.42 -8.27
CA TRP A 408 -10.51 -4.62 -7.46
C TRP A 408 -10.07 -4.30 -6.05
N SER A 409 -10.62 -5.05 -5.10
CA SER A 409 -10.33 -4.89 -3.68
C SER A 409 -9.63 -6.14 -3.15
N SER A 410 -8.33 -6.03 -2.93
CA SER A 410 -7.54 -7.10 -2.25
C SER A 410 -8.14 -7.42 -0.88
N TRP A 411 -8.64 -6.39 -0.17
CA TRP A 411 -9.35 -6.52 1.10
C TRP A 411 -10.62 -7.39 1.00
N ALA A 412 -11.46 -7.15 -0.01
CA ALA A 412 -12.68 -7.91 -0.21
C ALA A 412 -12.40 -9.32 -0.72
N MET A 413 -11.47 -9.47 -1.68
CA MET A 413 -11.04 -10.77 -2.19
C MET A 413 -10.44 -11.64 -1.10
N GLY A 414 -9.66 -11.07 -0.18
CA GLY A 414 -9.11 -11.80 0.96
C GLY A 414 -10.16 -12.34 1.94
N ARG A 415 -11.38 -11.78 1.94
CA ARG A 415 -12.51 -12.17 2.79
C ARG A 415 -13.64 -12.88 2.06
N ASP A 416 -13.41 -13.23 0.80
CA ASP A 416 -14.42 -13.92 -0.02
C ASP A 416 -14.42 -15.43 0.28
N THR A 417 -15.55 -15.92 0.82
CA THR A 417 -15.75 -17.34 1.14
C THR A 417 -15.72 -18.24 -0.09
N GLY A 418 -16.05 -17.72 -1.27
CA GLY A 418 -15.94 -18.43 -2.53
C GLY A 418 -14.49 -18.65 -2.99
N ILE A 419 -13.53 -17.88 -2.46
CA ILE A 419 -12.10 -18.01 -2.77
C ILE A 419 -11.38 -18.79 -1.67
N TRP A 420 -11.68 -18.51 -0.38
CA TRP A 420 -10.90 -18.95 0.77
C TRP A 420 -11.62 -19.93 1.70
N GLY A 421 -12.87 -20.30 1.40
CA GLY A 421 -13.68 -21.18 2.24
C GLY A 421 -14.44 -20.44 3.34
N PRO A 422 -15.19 -21.18 4.19
CA PRO A 422 -16.14 -20.62 5.15
C PRO A 422 -15.48 -19.78 6.26
N ASP A 423 -14.22 -20.00 6.54
CA ASP A 423 -13.40 -19.26 7.52
C ASP A 423 -12.56 -18.14 6.89
N ALA A 424 -12.98 -17.60 5.75
CA ALA A 424 -12.27 -16.56 5.00
C ALA A 424 -12.05 -15.26 5.79
N ASP A 425 -12.85 -15.00 6.83
CA ASP A 425 -12.74 -13.84 7.72
C ASP A 425 -11.82 -14.09 8.93
N LYS A 426 -11.39 -15.34 9.16
CA LYS A 426 -10.53 -15.72 10.29
C LYS A 426 -9.06 -15.67 9.92
N TYR A 427 -8.22 -15.32 10.89
CA TYR A 427 -6.77 -15.41 10.79
C TYR A 427 -6.31 -16.86 11.06
N ASN A 428 -6.01 -17.60 10.01
CA ASN A 428 -5.62 -19.00 10.06
C ASN A 428 -4.37 -19.26 9.21
N PRO A 429 -3.15 -19.10 9.75
CA PRO A 429 -1.91 -19.37 9.02
C PRO A 429 -1.76 -20.82 8.53
N ASN A 430 -2.40 -21.80 9.20
CA ASN A 430 -2.33 -23.21 8.77
C ASN A 430 -2.94 -23.43 7.38
N ARG A 431 -3.85 -22.56 6.95
CA ARG A 431 -4.43 -22.55 5.61
C ARG A 431 -3.37 -22.71 4.52
N TRP A 432 -2.21 -22.09 4.65
CA TRP A 432 -1.16 -22.07 3.64
C TRP A 432 -0.42 -23.40 3.50
N SER A 433 -0.56 -24.32 4.46
CA SER A 433 -0.08 -25.70 4.35
C SER A 433 -1.17 -26.69 3.92
N GLU A 434 -2.45 -26.31 4.02
CA GLU A 434 -3.60 -27.18 3.75
C GLU A 434 -4.14 -27.01 2.33
N ILE A 435 -3.89 -25.88 1.69
CA ILE A 435 -4.34 -25.60 0.31
C ILE A 435 -3.17 -25.66 -0.67
N GLU A 436 -3.46 -26.01 -1.91
CA GLU A 436 -2.52 -25.80 -3.00
C GLU A 436 -2.16 -24.31 -3.10
N LYS A 437 -0.90 -24.01 -3.43
CA LYS A 437 -0.42 -22.63 -3.56
C LYS A 437 -1.38 -21.82 -4.45
N PRO A 438 -2.05 -20.80 -3.90
CA PRO A 438 -3.04 -20.04 -4.66
C PRO A 438 -2.37 -19.28 -5.81
N SER A 439 -3.09 -19.14 -6.92
CA SER A 439 -2.66 -18.26 -8.01
C SER A 439 -2.53 -16.82 -7.51
N SER A 440 -1.67 -16.03 -8.15
CA SER A 440 -1.52 -14.61 -7.80
C SER A 440 -2.77 -13.77 -8.13
N SER A 441 -3.71 -14.26 -8.92
CA SER A 441 -5.02 -13.65 -9.11
C SER A 441 -5.99 -13.93 -7.97
N LYS A 442 -5.80 -15.02 -7.21
CA LYS A 442 -6.52 -15.30 -5.95
C LYS A 442 -5.88 -14.58 -4.77
N PHE A 443 -4.57 -14.75 -4.58
CA PHE A 443 -3.78 -14.06 -3.56
C PHE A 443 -3.15 -12.79 -4.16
N ILE A 444 -3.95 -11.74 -4.28
CA ILE A 444 -3.62 -10.52 -5.03
C ILE A 444 -2.82 -9.48 -4.22
N ALA A 445 -2.36 -9.80 -3.00
CA ALA A 445 -1.64 -8.87 -2.13
C ALA A 445 -0.36 -8.32 -2.77
N PHE A 446 0.33 -9.11 -3.59
CA PHE A 446 1.50 -8.71 -4.36
C PHE A 446 1.19 -8.33 -5.82
N HIS A 447 -0.06 -8.01 -6.12
CA HIS A 447 -0.56 -7.75 -7.47
C HIS A 447 -0.47 -9.00 -8.36
N HIS A 448 -0.79 -8.85 -9.66
CA HIS A 448 -0.81 -9.94 -10.63
C HIS A 448 -0.33 -9.47 -12.02
N GLY A 449 0.11 -10.43 -12.85
CA GLY A 449 0.55 -10.18 -14.23
C GLY A 449 1.85 -9.37 -14.31
N PRO A 450 2.08 -8.63 -15.42
CA PRO A 450 3.32 -7.90 -15.66
C PRO A 450 3.67 -6.85 -14.59
N ARG A 451 2.67 -6.34 -13.84
CA ARG A 451 2.86 -5.39 -12.75
C ARG A 451 2.94 -6.03 -11.36
N ALA A 452 3.12 -7.36 -11.28
CA ALA A 452 3.34 -8.05 -10.00
C ALA A 452 4.52 -7.44 -9.23
N CYS A 453 4.47 -7.47 -7.90
CA CYS A 453 5.48 -6.87 -7.05
C CYS A 453 6.88 -7.47 -7.32
N LEU A 454 7.85 -6.60 -7.56
CA LEU A 454 9.26 -6.99 -7.72
C LEU A 454 9.90 -7.36 -6.39
N GLY A 455 9.47 -6.68 -5.32
CA GLY A 455 10.00 -6.83 -3.98
C GLY A 455 9.34 -7.93 -3.16
N GLN A 456 8.51 -8.83 -3.73
CA GLN A 456 7.80 -9.85 -2.95
C GLN A 456 8.75 -10.68 -2.06
N HIS A 457 9.82 -11.24 -2.65
CA HIS A 457 10.80 -12.02 -1.88
C HIS A 457 11.56 -11.17 -0.88
N PHE A 458 11.91 -9.95 -1.25
CA PHE A 458 12.59 -8.99 -0.38
C PHE A 458 11.76 -8.71 0.87
N ALA A 459 10.49 -8.29 0.70
CA ALA A 459 9.58 -8.00 1.80
C ALA A 459 9.31 -9.22 2.70
N THR A 460 9.23 -10.42 2.11
CA THR A 460 9.04 -11.66 2.87
C THR A 460 10.26 -11.97 3.75
N ILE A 461 11.48 -11.89 3.19
CA ILE A 461 12.71 -12.11 3.96
C ILE A 461 12.90 -11.05 5.03
N GLU A 462 12.66 -9.77 4.72
CA GLU A 462 12.72 -8.65 5.66
C GLU A 462 11.79 -8.90 6.87
N ALA A 463 10.52 -9.23 6.58
CA ALA A 463 9.53 -9.48 7.61
C ALA A 463 9.87 -10.69 8.50
N ILE A 464 10.26 -11.82 7.89
CA ILE A 464 10.60 -13.02 8.66
C ILE A 464 11.87 -12.79 9.51
N THR A 465 12.86 -12.07 8.97
CA THR A 465 14.10 -11.76 9.70
C THR A 465 13.81 -11.00 11.00
N ILE A 466 13.09 -9.87 10.90
CA ILE A 466 12.80 -9.07 12.09
C ILE A 466 11.88 -9.81 13.08
N VAL A 467 10.85 -10.50 12.57
CA VAL A 467 9.94 -11.31 13.40
C VAL A 467 10.72 -12.37 14.19
N SER A 468 11.60 -13.12 13.53
CA SER A 468 12.44 -14.15 14.19
C SER A 468 13.34 -13.55 15.25
N MET A 469 14.01 -12.43 14.95
CA MET A 469 14.90 -11.76 15.90
C MET A 469 14.15 -11.26 17.13
N LEU A 470 12.95 -10.69 16.94
CA LEU A 470 12.15 -10.16 18.03
C LEU A 470 11.58 -11.28 18.92
N PHE A 471 11.02 -12.34 18.32
CA PHE A 471 10.44 -13.45 19.10
C PHE A 471 11.46 -14.36 19.76
N GLN A 472 12.73 -14.33 19.36
CA GLN A 472 13.80 -14.97 20.14
C GLN A 472 14.06 -14.25 21.48
N LYS A 473 13.78 -12.95 21.58
CA LYS A 473 14.16 -12.11 22.74
C LYS A 473 12.98 -11.65 23.58
N PHE A 474 11.82 -11.47 22.98
CA PHE A 474 10.70 -10.79 23.61
C PHE A 474 9.38 -11.54 23.45
N THR A 475 8.46 -11.26 24.36
CA THR A 475 7.03 -11.49 24.25
C THR A 475 6.31 -10.15 24.21
N PHE A 476 5.16 -10.11 23.54
CA PHE A 476 4.42 -8.89 23.30
C PHE A 476 2.98 -9.03 23.82
N GLU A 477 2.45 -7.93 24.34
CA GLU A 477 1.07 -7.83 24.81
C GLU A 477 0.47 -6.52 24.27
N LEU A 478 -0.65 -6.61 23.54
CA LEU A 478 -1.37 -5.40 23.09
C LEU A 478 -1.86 -4.59 24.28
N VAL A 479 -1.75 -3.26 24.20
CA VAL A 479 -2.32 -2.37 25.23
C VAL A 479 -3.84 -2.44 25.21
N ASP A 480 -4.43 -2.55 24.02
CA ASP A 480 -5.87 -2.77 23.85
C ASP A 480 -6.11 -3.90 22.82
N PRO A 481 -6.28 -5.15 23.30
CA PRO A 481 -6.58 -6.27 22.41
C PRO A 481 -8.05 -6.32 21.96
N SER A 482 -8.95 -5.56 22.62
CA SER A 482 -10.40 -5.62 22.41
C SER A 482 -10.87 -4.78 21.22
N THR A 483 -10.12 -3.74 20.87
CA THR A 483 -10.51 -2.80 19.81
C THR A 483 -9.69 -3.07 18.54
N GLU A 484 -10.38 -3.31 17.41
CA GLU A 484 -9.72 -3.37 16.12
C GLU A 484 -9.17 -1.98 15.75
N PRO A 485 -7.86 -1.86 15.44
CA PRO A 485 -7.29 -0.57 15.07
C PRO A 485 -7.95 -0.01 13.80
N ALA A 486 -8.39 1.25 13.86
CA ALA A 486 -8.81 1.98 12.68
C ALA A 486 -7.60 2.21 11.75
N TYR A 487 -7.83 2.17 10.44
CA TYR A 487 -6.81 2.52 9.46
C TYR A 487 -6.98 3.96 8.96
N LEU A 488 -5.88 4.59 8.57
CA LEU A 488 -5.92 5.90 7.91
C LEU A 488 -6.14 5.75 6.41
N PRO A 489 -6.90 6.65 5.78
CA PRO A 489 -6.97 6.75 4.33
C PRO A 489 -5.61 7.15 3.76
N SER A 490 -4.96 6.22 3.09
CA SER A 490 -3.66 6.38 2.46
C SER A 490 -3.61 5.54 1.18
N LEU A 491 -2.51 5.58 0.44
CA LEU A 491 -2.26 4.64 -0.67
C LEU A 491 -2.05 3.22 -0.14
N THR A 492 -1.57 3.13 1.08
CA THR A 492 -1.32 1.91 1.84
C THR A 492 -2.26 1.81 3.05
N LEU A 493 -2.05 0.90 3.98
CA LEU A 493 -2.97 0.60 5.07
C LEU A 493 -2.36 0.83 6.48
N PRO A 494 -1.95 2.07 6.84
CA PRO A 494 -1.43 2.35 8.17
C PRO A 494 -2.52 2.35 9.23
N MET A 495 -2.16 1.93 10.46
CA MET A 495 -3.02 2.07 11.63
C MET A 495 -3.10 3.55 12.07
N ALA A 496 -4.30 4.02 12.42
CA ALA A 496 -4.55 5.43 12.71
C ALA A 496 -3.86 5.93 13.99
N LYS A 497 -3.61 5.05 14.94
CA LYS A 497 -3.03 5.37 16.25
C LYS A 497 -1.79 4.55 16.57
N GLY A 498 -1.11 4.01 15.54
CA GLY A 498 -0.01 3.09 15.75
C GLY A 498 -0.44 1.75 16.35
N LEU A 499 0.52 1.00 16.88
CA LEU A 499 0.33 -0.29 17.54
C LEU A 499 1.03 -0.29 18.90
N PRO A 500 0.43 0.29 19.97
CA PRO A 500 1.02 0.30 21.29
C PRO A 500 0.99 -1.10 21.90
N VAL A 501 2.17 -1.57 22.32
CA VAL A 501 2.37 -2.87 22.98
C VAL A 501 3.21 -2.73 24.23
N ARG A 502 3.04 -3.66 25.18
CA ARG A 502 3.99 -3.92 26.27
C ARG A 502 4.94 -5.02 25.86
N VAL A 503 6.20 -4.86 26.22
CA VAL A 503 7.27 -5.78 25.85
C VAL A 503 7.82 -6.41 27.14
N LYS A 504 8.06 -7.72 27.12
CA LYS A 504 8.71 -8.45 28.19
C LYS A 504 9.85 -9.29 27.61
N HIS A 505 10.93 -9.46 28.37
CA HIS A 505 11.94 -10.44 27.98
C HIS A 505 11.33 -11.83 27.96
N ARG A 506 11.68 -12.62 26.97
CA ARG A 506 11.29 -14.02 26.92
C ARG A 506 12.12 -14.81 27.93
N VAL A 507 11.45 -15.51 28.83
CA VAL A 507 12.10 -16.42 29.79
C VAL A 507 12.46 -17.70 29.01
N ASP A 508 13.76 -18.02 28.96
CA ASP A 508 14.23 -19.27 28.39
C ASP A 508 13.76 -20.46 29.23
N ASN A 509 12.83 -21.24 28.73
CA ASN A 509 12.38 -22.48 29.36
C ASN A 509 13.46 -23.59 29.37
N SER A 510 14.65 -23.35 28.80
CA SER A 510 15.78 -24.27 28.84
C SER A 510 16.43 -24.40 30.22
N SER A 511 16.18 -23.44 31.14
CA SER A 511 16.72 -23.46 32.49
C SER A 511 15.89 -24.28 33.49
N SER A 512 14.70 -24.77 33.09
CA SER A 512 13.78 -25.51 33.97
C SER A 512 13.95 -27.04 33.90
N MET A 513 14.92 -27.56 33.16
CA MET A 513 15.17 -29.02 33.03
C MET A 513 16.47 -29.51 33.70
N VAL A 514 16.98 -28.74 34.66
CA VAL A 514 18.06 -29.25 35.53
C VAL A 514 17.68 -28.98 36.98
N ILE A 515 16.75 -29.73 37.51
CA ILE A 515 16.69 -30.14 38.93
C ILE A 515 15.66 -31.29 39.02
N VAL A 516 16.06 -32.52 38.84
CA VAL A 516 15.72 -33.68 39.70
C VAL A 516 16.79 -34.73 39.51
#